data_1d7c2c05b8dab0650a2ab4c1b1f00a6b
#
_entry.id   1d7c2c05b8dab0650a2ab4c1b1f00a6b
#
_cell.length_a   1.000
_cell.length_b   1.000
_cell.length_c   1.000
_cell.angle_alpha   90.00
_cell.angle_beta   90.00
_cell.angle_gamma   90.00
#
_symmetry.space_group_name_H-M   'P 1'
#
loop_
_entity.id
_entity.type
_entity.pdbx_description
1 polymer ?
#
loop_
_entity_poly.entity_id
_entity_poly.type
_entity_poly.pdbx_seq_one_letter_code
_entity_poly.pdbx_strand_id
1 'polypeptide(L)'
;KGMFVQLDMGWMSHPFAADSFKVTTDEQIQTLRSLGLAEVRYVPSKSDAAVVEALAYGLMPGRAGAAGPDEDAALLTQHRKDQRDTQGQSLQACTQQFSDAVGSYEQVTRLLPADPAAARDHSVALVNACVDTLRNNGESAIRLLPDLPGERSAMHPVNVMVVSLLLGKALGQSDQELLDLGVAALLHDVGKLQLPERVRSLDRHFAPEEILAYQSHVTFSVAAAERMELSPAVIAGIAQH
;
A
#
# COMPACT_ATOMS: atom_id res chain seq x y z
N LYS A 1 24.50 25.34 7.23
CA LYS A 1 24.51 24.98 5.78
C LYS A 1 25.65 24.03 5.49
N GLY A 2 25.54 23.23 4.43
CA GLY A 2 26.55 22.25 4.06
C GLY A 2 26.43 20.87 4.72
N MET A 3 25.51 20.70 5.67
CA MET A 3 25.21 19.44 6.33
C MET A 3 24.30 18.59 5.43
N PHE A 4 24.62 17.32 5.20
CA PHE A 4 23.73 16.37 4.54
C PHE A 4 22.89 15.67 5.61
N VAL A 5 21.58 15.92 5.60
CA VAL A 5 20.63 15.44 6.58
C VAL A 5 19.77 14.30 6.01
N GLN A 6 19.33 13.42 6.90
CA GLN A 6 18.38 12.36 6.62
C GLN A 6 17.22 12.47 7.61
N LEU A 7 16.00 12.56 7.08
CA LEU A 7 14.78 12.61 7.87
C LEU A 7 14.24 11.19 8.04
N ASP A 8 13.97 10.81 9.28
CA ASP A 8 13.42 9.50 9.63
C ASP A 8 11.88 9.54 9.68
N MET A 9 11.26 10.32 8.80
CA MET A 9 9.81 10.49 8.68
C MET A 9 9.39 10.27 7.23
N GLY A 10 8.13 9.81 7.04
CA GLY A 10 7.62 9.53 5.70
C GLY A 10 7.62 10.77 4.80
N TRP A 11 7.85 10.59 3.53
CA TRP A 11 7.97 11.65 2.50
C TRP A 11 6.76 12.61 2.44
N MET A 12 5.58 12.20 2.90
CA MET A 12 4.39 13.06 3.01
C MET A 12 4.34 13.89 4.30
N SER A 13 5.25 13.66 5.24
CA SER A 13 5.26 14.33 6.55
C SER A 13 6.16 15.57 6.57
N HIS A 14 6.78 15.91 5.46
CA HIS A 14 7.64 17.09 5.33
C HIS A 14 7.60 17.65 3.89
N PRO A 15 7.83 18.96 3.70
CA PRO A 15 7.73 19.64 2.40
C PRO A 15 8.97 19.47 1.50
N PHE A 16 9.94 18.63 1.87
CA PHE A 16 11.13 18.40 1.08
C PHE A 16 10.90 17.35 0.00
N ALA A 17 11.52 17.51 -1.17
CA ALA A 17 11.38 16.59 -2.31
C ALA A 17 12.03 15.21 -2.08
N ALA A 18 12.85 15.04 -1.03
CA ALA A 18 13.50 13.78 -0.67
C ALA A 18 13.73 13.72 0.84
N ASP A 19 13.74 12.50 1.41
CA ASP A 19 13.98 12.24 2.82
C ASP A 19 15.45 12.49 3.23
N SER A 20 16.34 12.66 2.26
CA SER A 20 17.73 12.96 2.50
C SER A 20 18.27 13.98 1.49
N PHE A 21 18.87 15.06 1.99
CA PHE A 21 19.37 16.16 1.17
C PHE A 21 20.45 16.96 1.88
N LYS A 22 21.21 17.75 1.11
CA LYS A 22 22.16 18.70 1.66
C LYS A 22 21.48 20.01 1.96
N VAL A 23 21.59 20.49 3.20
CA VAL A 23 21.04 21.77 3.63
C VAL A 23 21.88 22.90 3.05
N THR A 24 21.29 23.67 2.12
CA THR A 24 21.98 24.75 1.40
C THR A 24 21.43 26.12 1.72
N THR A 25 20.14 26.21 2.13
CA THR A 25 19.46 27.49 2.37
C THR A 25 19.01 27.66 3.82
N ASP A 26 18.77 28.91 4.25
CA ASP A 26 18.24 29.22 5.58
C ASP A 26 16.77 28.82 5.69
N GLU A 27 16.02 28.85 4.59
CA GLU A 27 14.64 28.39 4.53
C GLU A 27 14.52 26.91 4.86
N GLN A 28 15.44 26.09 4.34
CA GLN A 28 15.51 24.67 4.69
C GLN A 28 15.77 24.45 6.19
N ILE A 29 16.63 25.28 6.81
CA ILE A 29 16.87 25.23 8.26
C ILE A 29 15.62 25.61 9.04
N GLN A 30 14.91 26.67 8.63
CA GLN A 30 13.67 27.08 9.29
C GLN A 30 12.59 26.00 9.16
N THR A 31 12.45 25.43 7.99
CA THR A 31 11.51 24.33 7.73
C THR A 31 11.84 23.11 8.61
N LEU A 32 13.11 22.70 8.68
CA LEU A 32 13.54 21.59 9.56
C LEU A 32 13.19 21.86 11.03
N ARG A 33 13.36 23.12 11.50
CA ARG A 33 13.00 23.52 12.87
C ARG A 33 11.49 23.49 13.10
N SER A 34 10.69 23.88 12.10
CA SER A 34 9.23 23.88 12.20
C SER A 34 8.62 22.48 12.24
N LEU A 35 9.35 21.44 11.81
CA LEU A 35 8.92 20.05 11.93
C LEU A 35 8.92 19.51 13.38
N GLY A 36 9.44 20.28 14.35
CA GLY A 36 9.43 19.89 15.76
C GLY A 36 10.30 18.69 16.10
N LEU A 37 11.25 18.35 15.23
CA LEU A 37 12.17 17.23 15.44
C LEU A 37 13.16 17.56 16.56
N ALA A 38 13.27 16.68 17.56
CA ALA A 38 14.24 16.82 18.64
C ALA A 38 15.69 16.66 18.13
N GLU A 39 15.87 15.78 17.15
CA GLU A 39 17.17 15.47 16.54
C GLU A 39 16.98 15.21 15.04
N VAL A 40 18.00 15.51 14.25
CA VAL A 40 18.06 15.23 12.82
C VAL A 40 19.35 14.48 12.54
N ARG A 41 19.22 13.33 11.86
CA ARG A 41 20.37 12.53 11.49
C ARG A 41 21.16 13.22 10.38
N TYR A 42 22.51 13.24 10.46
CA TYR A 42 23.34 13.76 9.40
C TYR A 42 24.35 12.72 8.92
N VAL A 43 24.80 12.85 7.67
CA VAL A 43 25.77 11.93 7.04
C VAL A 43 27.08 12.67 6.83
N PRO A 44 28.12 12.42 7.66
CA PRO A 44 29.41 13.13 7.57
C PRO A 44 30.08 13.04 6.21
N SER A 45 30.08 11.86 5.59
CA SER A 45 30.73 11.60 4.30
C SER A 45 30.11 12.35 3.10
N LYS A 46 28.88 12.88 3.27
CA LYS A 46 28.14 13.67 2.27
C LYS A 46 28.02 15.15 2.64
N SER A 47 28.50 15.52 3.84
CA SER A 47 28.51 16.88 4.35
C SER A 47 29.79 17.60 3.96
N ASP A 48 29.77 18.94 4.00
CA ASP A 48 30.97 19.75 3.73
C ASP A 48 32.02 19.54 4.83
N ALA A 49 33.26 19.39 4.46
CA ALA A 49 34.37 19.10 5.38
C ALA A 49 34.45 20.14 6.53
N ALA A 50 34.21 21.43 6.23
CA ALA A 50 34.19 22.49 7.24
C ALA A 50 33.08 22.33 8.28
N VAL A 51 31.96 21.76 7.91
CA VAL A 51 30.81 21.51 8.83
C VAL A 51 31.12 20.32 9.71
N VAL A 52 31.69 19.25 9.14
CA VAL A 52 32.10 18.07 9.88
C VAL A 52 33.19 18.42 10.89
N GLU A 53 34.16 19.24 10.51
CA GLU A 53 35.24 19.72 11.36
C GLU A 53 34.70 20.62 12.50
N ALA A 54 33.78 21.54 12.20
CA ALA A 54 33.14 22.41 13.21
C ALA A 54 32.32 21.61 14.25
N LEU A 55 31.69 20.51 13.84
CA LEU A 55 31.01 19.60 14.76
C LEU A 55 31.98 18.79 15.63
N ALA A 56 33.10 18.32 15.05
CA ALA A 56 34.12 17.56 15.76
C ALA A 56 34.83 18.40 16.85
N TYR A 57 34.97 19.72 16.62
CA TYR A 57 35.58 20.64 17.59
C TYR A 57 34.53 21.29 18.57
N GLY A 58 33.29 20.86 18.55
CA GLY A 58 32.25 21.36 19.46
C GLY A 58 31.89 22.83 19.22
N LEU A 59 32.24 23.41 18.06
CA LEU A 59 31.93 24.80 17.68
C LEU A 59 30.50 25.03 17.25
N MET A 60 29.72 23.95 17.16
CA MET A 60 28.25 24.00 16.97
C MET A 60 27.53 23.38 18.17
N PRO A 61 26.34 23.90 18.59
CA PRO A 61 25.58 23.32 19.67
C PRO A 61 24.95 21.99 19.23
N GLY A 62 25.74 20.93 19.32
CA GLY A 62 25.34 19.54 19.15
C GLY A 62 25.91 18.75 20.32
N ARG A 63 25.16 17.85 20.89
CA ARG A 63 25.57 17.03 22.03
C ARG A 63 26.72 16.11 21.58
N ALA A 64 27.96 16.45 21.92
CA ALA A 64 29.10 15.58 21.83
C ALA A 64 28.98 14.52 22.93
N GLY A 65 28.36 13.40 22.63
CA GLY A 65 28.53 12.16 23.40
C GLY A 65 29.78 11.47 22.91
N ALA A 66 30.79 11.36 23.75
CA ALA A 66 32.07 10.71 23.44
C ALA A 66 31.89 9.19 23.36
N ALA A 67 31.58 8.68 22.16
CA ALA A 67 31.86 7.32 21.76
C ALA A 67 32.96 7.37 20.71
N GLY A 68 33.93 6.45 20.74
CA GLY A 68 35.05 6.42 19.79
C GLY A 68 34.57 6.09 18.38
N PRO A 69 35.30 6.48 17.32
CA PRO A 69 34.91 6.33 15.92
C PRO A 69 34.55 4.90 15.49
N ASP A 70 35.08 3.90 16.20
CA ASP A 70 34.79 2.48 15.90
C ASP A 70 33.45 2.00 16.57
N GLU A 71 33.08 2.54 17.74
CA GLU A 71 31.81 2.22 18.40
C GLU A 71 30.63 2.86 17.68
N ASP A 72 30.77 4.10 17.21
CA ASP A 72 29.74 4.79 16.42
C ASP A 72 29.50 4.09 15.08
N ALA A 73 30.57 3.61 14.42
CA ALA A 73 30.45 2.84 13.19
C ALA A 73 29.76 1.48 13.41
N ALA A 74 30.04 0.81 14.53
CA ALA A 74 29.39 -0.45 14.89
C ALA A 74 27.92 -0.25 15.23
N LEU A 75 27.57 0.79 16.00
CA LEU A 75 26.20 1.16 16.33
C LEU A 75 25.37 1.53 15.08
N LEU A 76 25.94 2.30 14.16
CA LEU A 76 25.31 2.64 12.88
C LEU A 76 25.10 1.40 12.00
N THR A 77 26.05 0.47 12.00
CA THR A 77 25.95 -0.79 11.26
C THR A 77 24.86 -1.68 11.86
N GLN A 78 24.81 -1.78 13.19
CA GLN A 78 23.78 -2.54 13.90
C GLN A 78 22.39 -1.92 13.65
N HIS A 79 22.25 -0.60 13.77
CA HIS A 79 20.97 0.08 13.54
C HIS A 79 20.46 -0.07 12.10
N ARG A 80 21.36 -0.01 11.10
CA ARG A 80 21.01 -0.31 9.70
C ARG A 80 20.57 -1.76 9.51
N LYS A 81 21.18 -2.68 10.21
CA LYS A 81 20.82 -4.09 10.18
C LYS A 81 19.42 -4.27 10.81
N ASP A 82 19.19 -3.69 11.98
CA ASP A 82 17.90 -3.76 12.68
C ASP A 82 16.77 -3.12 11.86
N GLN A 83 17.03 -1.97 11.22
CA GLN A 83 16.06 -1.34 10.30
C GLN A 83 15.78 -2.22 9.08
N ARG A 84 16.81 -2.83 8.50
CA ARG A 84 16.66 -3.72 7.34
C ARG A 84 15.91 -4.99 7.71
N ASP A 85 16.17 -5.55 8.88
CA ASP A 85 15.51 -6.75 9.40
C ASP A 85 14.04 -6.44 9.73
N THR A 86 13.74 -5.31 10.36
CA THR A 86 12.38 -4.84 10.61
C THR A 86 11.61 -4.58 9.31
N GLN A 87 12.27 -3.97 8.31
CA GLN A 87 11.68 -3.72 7.01
C GLN A 87 11.44 -5.01 6.23
N GLY A 88 12.36 -5.98 6.35
CA GLY A 88 12.23 -7.33 5.79
C GLY A 88 11.05 -8.09 6.40
N GLN A 89 10.92 -8.08 7.72
CA GLN A 89 9.80 -8.69 8.43
C GLN A 89 8.44 -8.06 8.05
N SER A 90 8.39 -6.74 7.98
CA SER A 90 7.19 -6.03 7.54
C SER A 90 6.81 -6.37 6.09
N LEU A 91 7.79 -6.47 5.19
CA LEU A 91 7.55 -6.87 3.80
C LEU A 91 7.04 -8.31 3.71
N GLN A 92 7.62 -9.22 4.48
CA GLN A 92 7.20 -10.63 4.51
C GLN A 92 5.78 -10.76 5.06
N ALA A 93 5.44 -10.04 6.13
CA ALA A 93 4.09 -10.01 6.68
C ALA A 93 3.06 -9.48 5.67
N CYS A 94 3.36 -8.39 4.97
CA CYS A 94 2.49 -7.85 3.91
C CYS A 94 2.32 -8.85 2.75
N THR A 95 3.39 -9.54 2.34
CA THR A 95 3.33 -10.55 1.28
C THR A 95 2.42 -11.71 1.69
N GLN A 96 2.54 -12.18 2.94
CA GLN A 96 1.69 -13.23 3.47
C GLN A 96 0.23 -12.81 3.52
N GLN A 97 -0.07 -11.62 4.06
CA GLN A 97 -1.43 -11.09 4.12
C GLN A 97 -2.07 -10.98 2.73
N PHE A 98 -1.30 -10.56 1.73
CA PHE A 98 -1.78 -10.49 0.36
C PHE A 98 -2.06 -11.89 -0.21
N SER A 99 -1.17 -12.86 0.02
CA SER A 99 -1.37 -14.25 -0.40
C SER A 99 -2.62 -14.86 0.24
N ASP A 100 -2.84 -14.59 1.53
CA ASP A 100 -4.03 -15.04 2.26
C ASP A 100 -5.31 -14.39 1.70
N ALA A 101 -5.25 -13.11 1.32
CA ALA A 101 -6.37 -12.41 0.68
C ALA A 101 -6.69 -13.00 -0.70
N VAL A 102 -5.68 -13.33 -1.51
CA VAL A 102 -5.86 -14.01 -2.80
C VAL A 102 -6.51 -15.38 -2.60
N GLY A 103 -6.01 -16.18 -1.65
CA GLY A 103 -6.60 -17.49 -1.31
C GLY A 103 -8.06 -17.38 -0.83
N SER A 104 -8.38 -16.33 -0.06
CA SER A 104 -9.75 -16.03 0.38
C SER A 104 -10.65 -15.66 -0.80
N TYR A 105 -10.18 -14.84 -1.75
CA TYR A 105 -10.93 -14.54 -2.96
C TYR A 105 -11.17 -15.78 -3.84
N GLU A 106 -10.18 -16.64 -3.99
CA GLU A 106 -10.37 -17.93 -4.69
C GLU A 106 -11.42 -18.81 -4.03
N GLN A 107 -11.54 -18.75 -2.69
CA GLN A 107 -12.61 -19.45 -1.99
C GLN A 107 -13.97 -18.85 -2.29
N VAL A 108 -14.10 -17.52 -2.34
CA VAL A 108 -15.33 -16.82 -2.78
C VAL A 108 -15.75 -17.32 -4.16
N THR A 109 -14.83 -17.37 -5.13
CA THR A 109 -15.13 -17.81 -6.51
C THR A 109 -15.57 -19.27 -6.57
N ARG A 110 -15.03 -20.13 -5.71
CA ARG A 110 -15.43 -21.56 -5.63
C ARG A 110 -16.82 -21.73 -5.00
N LEU A 111 -17.16 -20.93 -4.00
CA LEU A 111 -18.45 -21.00 -3.29
C LEU A 111 -19.61 -20.43 -4.11
N LEU A 112 -19.34 -19.35 -4.84
CA LEU A 112 -20.36 -18.55 -5.53
C LEU A 112 -21.37 -19.35 -6.38
N PRO A 113 -20.99 -20.40 -7.14
CA PRO A 113 -21.97 -21.15 -7.93
C PRO A 113 -23.00 -21.93 -7.07
N ALA A 114 -22.56 -22.50 -5.95
CA ALA A 114 -23.36 -23.43 -5.14
C ALA A 114 -23.94 -22.78 -3.88
N ASP A 115 -23.23 -21.84 -3.27
CA ASP A 115 -23.61 -21.17 -2.02
C ASP A 115 -23.26 -19.65 -2.08
N PRO A 116 -24.11 -18.84 -2.73
CA PRO A 116 -23.90 -17.41 -2.83
C PRO A 116 -23.87 -16.69 -1.47
N ALA A 117 -24.61 -17.20 -0.47
CA ALA A 117 -24.60 -16.60 0.87
C ALA A 117 -23.26 -16.78 1.56
N ALA A 118 -22.68 -17.99 1.51
CA ALA A 118 -21.34 -18.21 2.04
C ALA A 118 -20.28 -17.39 1.26
N ALA A 119 -20.42 -17.25 -0.06
CA ALA A 119 -19.53 -16.41 -0.86
C ALA A 119 -19.60 -14.93 -0.43
N ARG A 120 -20.81 -14.40 -0.13
CA ARG A 120 -20.99 -13.07 0.46
C ARG A 120 -20.24 -12.95 1.77
N ASP A 121 -20.51 -13.86 2.70
CA ASP A 121 -19.96 -13.79 4.05
C ASP A 121 -18.43 -13.82 4.04
N HIS A 122 -17.81 -14.64 3.16
CA HIS A 122 -16.37 -14.65 2.93
C HIS A 122 -15.86 -13.34 2.32
N SER A 123 -16.59 -12.75 1.37
CA SER A 123 -16.20 -11.46 0.77
C SER A 123 -16.22 -10.33 1.80
N VAL A 124 -17.27 -10.25 2.60
CA VAL A 124 -17.43 -9.27 3.68
C VAL A 124 -16.33 -9.44 4.74
N ALA A 125 -16.05 -10.67 5.15
CA ALA A 125 -15.00 -10.96 6.12
C ALA A 125 -13.62 -10.53 5.61
N LEU A 126 -13.30 -10.81 4.34
CA LEU A 126 -12.04 -10.40 3.72
C LEU A 126 -11.89 -8.87 3.69
N VAL A 127 -12.91 -8.15 3.25
CA VAL A 127 -12.88 -6.68 3.19
C VAL A 127 -12.77 -6.07 4.59
N ASN A 128 -13.52 -6.57 5.58
CA ASN A 128 -13.41 -6.12 6.96
C ASN A 128 -11.98 -6.30 7.52
N ALA A 129 -11.34 -7.44 7.29
CA ALA A 129 -9.96 -7.67 7.71
C ALA A 129 -8.98 -6.66 7.08
N CYS A 130 -9.19 -6.30 5.80
CA CYS A 130 -8.40 -5.27 5.13
C CYS A 130 -8.67 -3.86 5.72
N VAL A 131 -9.93 -3.50 5.99
CA VAL A 131 -10.30 -2.22 6.62
C VAL A 131 -9.67 -2.11 8.02
N ASP A 132 -9.76 -3.16 8.83
CA ASP A 132 -9.14 -3.20 10.17
C ASP A 132 -7.61 -3.05 10.10
N THR A 133 -6.97 -3.69 9.12
CA THR A 133 -5.52 -3.52 8.90
C THR A 133 -5.18 -2.08 8.54
N LEU A 134 -5.96 -1.43 7.67
CA LEU A 134 -5.80 -0.03 7.32
C LEU A 134 -5.96 0.93 8.51
N ARG A 135 -6.85 0.59 9.44
CA ARG A 135 -7.09 1.40 10.65
C ARG A 135 -5.96 1.29 11.65
N ASN A 136 -5.50 0.06 11.90
CA ASN A 136 -4.56 -0.22 12.98
C ASN A 136 -3.10 0.05 12.60
N ASN A 137 -2.71 -0.21 11.35
CA ASN A 137 -1.30 -0.18 10.92
C ASN A 137 -0.98 0.98 9.95
N GLY A 138 -1.97 1.82 9.63
CA GLY A 138 -1.81 2.90 8.66
C GLY A 138 -1.56 2.42 7.22
N GLU A 139 -1.24 3.35 6.33
CA GLU A 139 -1.03 3.08 4.90
C GLU A 139 0.22 2.23 4.62
N SER A 140 1.18 2.19 5.55
CA SER A 140 2.43 1.45 5.39
C SER A 140 2.27 -0.07 5.43
N ALA A 141 1.14 -0.58 5.93
CA ALA A 141 0.86 -2.01 6.06
C ALA A 141 0.33 -2.65 4.77
N ILE A 142 -0.08 -1.85 3.80
CA ILE A 142 -0.64 -2.36 2.55
C ILE A 142 0.33 -2.06 1.41
N ARG A 143 0.87 -3.10 0.83
CA ARG A 143 1.68 -3.03 -0.40
C ARG A 143 0.98 -3.81 -1.50
N LEU A 144 0.88 -3.19 -2.67
CA LEU A 144 0.49 -3.87 -3.89
C LEU A 144 1.65 -4.77 -4.32
N LEU A 145 1.39 -6.03 -4.56
CA LEU A 145 2.37 -6.92 -5.15
C LEU A 145 2.28 -6.82 -6.68
N PRO A 146 3.42 -6.80 -7.37
CA PRO A 146 3.42 -6.87 -8.82
C PRO A 146 2.80 -8.20 -9.28
N ASP A 147 2.10 -8.18 -10.40
CA ASP A 147 1.52 -9.37 -11.04
C ASP A 147 2.59 -10.46 -11.19
N LEU A 148 2.45 -11.55 -10.47
CA LEU A 148 3.26 -12.74 -10.69
C LEU A 148 2.70 -13.51 -11.91
N PRO A 149 3.57 -14.02 -12.79
CA PRO A 149 3.11 -14.83 -13.92
C PRO A 149 2.37 -16.08 -13.43
N GLY A 150 1.09 -16.21 -13.80
CA GLY A 150 0.27 -17.39 -13.51
C GLY A 150 -0.96 -17.16 -12.62
N GLU A 151 -1.00 -16.13 -11.78
CA GLU A 151 -2.08 -15.91 -10.80
C GLU A 151 -2.91 -14.63 -11.05
N ARG A 152 -2.87 -14.08 -12.26
CA ARG A 152 -3.46 -12.75 -12.58
C ARG A 152 -4.95 -12.62 -12.27
N SER A 153 -5.73 -13.71 -12.39
CA SER A 153 -7.19 -13.63 -12.24
C SER A 153 -7.66 -13.38 -10.82
N ALA A 154 -6.94 -13.87 -9.81
CA ALA A 154 -7.28 -13.67 -8.40
C ALA A 154 -6.56 -12.47 -7.78
N MET A 155 -5.38 -12.11 -8.29
CA MET A 155 -4.60 -10.96 -7.79
C MET A 155 -5.22 -9.61 -8.18
N HIS A 156 -5.77 -9.50 -9.39
CA HIS A 156 -6.36 -8.26 -9.87
C HIS A 156 -7.50 -7.75 -8.98
N PRO A 157 -8.53 -8.53 -8.63
CA PRO A 157 -9.61 -8.08 -7.75
C PRO A 157 -9.13 -7.66 -6.36
N VAL A 158 -8.16 -8.37 -5.79
CA VAL A 158 -7.56 -8.03 -4.50
C VAL A 158 -6.79 -6.70 -4.59
N ASN A 159 -5.99 -6.49 -5.63
CA ASN A 159 -5.29 -5.22 -5.85
C ASN A 159 -6.27 -4.06 -6.03
N VAL A 160 -7.34 -4.23 -6.83
CA VAL A 160 -8.36 -3.20 -7.03
C VAL A 160 -9.06 -2.88 -5.71
N MET A 161 -9.44 -3.89 -4.91
CA MET A 161 -10.01 -3.71 -3.58
C MET A 161 -9.09 -2.87 -2.68
N VAL A 162 -7.81 -3.23 -2.58
CA VAL A 162 -6.84 -2.53 -1.74
C VAL A 162 -6.68 -1.07 -2.16
N VAL A 163 -6.53 -0.78 -3.46
CA VAL A 163 -6.42 0.60 -3.97
C VAL A 163 -7.69 1.39 -3.69
N SER A 164 -8.86 0.78 -3.89
CA SER A 164 -10.15 1.42 -3.62
C SER A 164 -10.32 1.77 -2.13
N LEU A 165 -9.94 0.86 -1.23
CA LEU A 165 -9.99 1.11 0.22
C LEU A 165 -9.03 2.23 0.65
N LEU A 166 -7.80 2.27 0.10
CA LEU A 166 -6.85 3.37 0.35
C LEU A 166 -7.42 4.71 -0.11
N LEU A 167 -8.00 4.76 -1.30
CA LEU A 167 -8.62 5.96 -1.85
C LEU A 167 -9.84 6.39 -1.03
N GLY A 168 -10.74 5.45 -0.69
CA GLY A 168 -11.92 5.73 0.15
C GLY A 168 -11.54 6.27 1.52
N LYS A 169 -10.51 5.70 2.16
CA LYS A 169 -9.98 6.21 3.42
C LYS A 169 -9.42 7.62 3.27
N ALA A 170 -8.65 7.89 2.22
CA ALA A 170 -8.09 9.23 1.96
C ALA A 170 -9.18 10.28 1.70
N LEU A 171 -10.33 9.87 1.17
CA LEU A 171 -11.51 10.71 0.98
C LEU A 171 -12.40 10.84 2.23
N GLY A 172 -12.04 10.19 3.34
CA GLY A 172 -12.76 10.28 4.61
C GLY A 172 -14.07 9.50 4.63
N GLN A 173 -14.20 8.44 3.85
CA GLN A 173 -15.38 7.58 3.83
C GLN A 173 -15.61 6.89 5.18
N SER A 174 -16.88 6.69 5.54
CA SER A 174 -17.26 5.91 6.72
C SER A 174 -16.94 4.42 6.58
N ASP A 175 -16.93 3.68 7.68
CA ASP A 175 -16.65 2.24 7.69
C ASP A 175 -17.62 1.46 6.78
N GLN A 176 -18.90 1.84 6.76
CA GLN A 176 -19.88 1.19 5.90
C GLN A 176 -19.64 1.48 4.42
N GLU A 177 -19.27 2.72 4.08
CA GLU A 177 -18.93 3.08 2.70
C GLU A 177 -17.63 2.39 2.26
N LEU A 178 -16.64 2.27 3.14
CA LEU A 178 -15.42 1.49 2.86
C LEU A 178 -15.73 0.02 2.65
N LEU A 179 -16.63 -0.57 3.46
CA LEU A 179 -17.03 -1.96 3.28
C LEU A 179 -17.72 -2.15 1.92
N ASP A 180 -18.71 -1.33 1.59
CA ASP A 180 -19.45 -1.41 0.33
C ASP A 180 -18.50 -1.21 -0.88
N LEU A 181 -17.60 -0.22 -0.80
CA LEU A 181 -16.58 0.05 -1.82
C LEU A 181 -15.63 -1.13 -2.00
N GLY A 182 -15.14 -1.69 -0.90
CA GLY A 182 -14.22 -2.84 -0.93
C GLY A 182 -14.87 -4.09 -1.51
N VAL A 183 -16.12 -4.38 -1.13
CA VAL A 183 -16.88 -5.53 -1.67
C VAL A 183 -17.17 -5.33 -3.16
N ALA A 184 -17.58 -4.13 -3.57
CA ALA A 184 -17.80 -3.83 -4.98
C ALA A 184 -16.50 -4.00 -5.79
N ALA A 185 -15.40 -3.46 -5.31
CA ALA A 185 -14.08 -3.57 -5.94
C ALA A 185 -13.56 -5.01 -6.01
N LEU A 186 -13.82 -5.83 -4.97
CA LEU A 186 -13.43 -7.24 -4.95
C LEU A 186 -14.21 -8.07 -5.97
N LEU A 187 -15.50 -7.75 -6.18
CA LEU A 187 -16.41 -8.58 -6.97
C LEU A 187 -16.72 -8.01 -8.36
N HIS A 188 -16.17 -6.85 -8.74
CA HIS A 188 -16.51 -6.19 -10.01
C HIS A 188 -16.36 -7.11 -11.22
N ASP A 189 -15.34 -7.95 -11.21
CA ASP A 189 -14.95 -8.83 -12.30
C ASP A 189 -15.38 -10.30 -12.12
N VAL A 190 -16.12 -10.63 -11.07
CA VAL A 190 -16.45 -12.03 -10.76
C VAL A 190 -17.26 -12.73 -11.87
N GLY A 191 -18.01 -11.96 -12.65
CA GLY A 191 -18.74 -12.45 -13.83
C GLY A 191 -17.85 -12.99 -14.94
N LYS A 192 -16.56 -12.66 -14.99
CA LYS A 192 -15.60 -13.23 -15.93
C LYS A 192 -15.47 -14.75 -15.81
N LEU A 193 -15.82 -15.32 -14.64
CA LEU A 193 -15.85 -16.78 -14.44
C LEU A 193 -16.85 -17.47 -15.38
N GLN A 194 -17.89 -16.78 -15.83
CA GLN A 194 -18.91 -17.30 -16.73
C GLN A 194 -18.55 -17.14 -18.22
N LEU A 195 -17.48 -16.37 -18.51
CA LEU A 195 -17.02 -16.19 -19.88
C LEU A 195 -16.20 -17.39 -20.37
N PRO A 196 -16.25 -17.68 -21.70
CA PRO A 196 -15.28 -18.58 -22.30
C PRO A 196 -13.84 -18.11 -22.03
N GLU A 197 -12.93 -19.04 -21.79
CA GLU A 197 -11.53 -18.74 -21.42
C GLU A 197 -10.85 -17.73 -22.36
N ARG A 198 -11.10 -17.87 -23.68
CA ARG A 198 -10.55 -17.00 -24.73
C ARG A 198 -10.87 -15.51 -24.49
N VAL A 199 -12.03 -15.17 -23.92
CA VAL A 199 -12.50 -13.80 -23.77
C VAL A 199 -12.49 -13.30 -22.31
N ARG A 200 -11.88 -14.06 -21.38
CA ARG A 200 -11.77 -13.63 -19.97
C ARG A 200 -10.80 -12.47 -19.76
N SER A 201 -9.81 -12.33 -20.63
CA SER A 201 -8.83 -11.25 -20.57
C SER A 201 -8.94 -10.42 -21.85
N LEU A 202 -9.05 -9.09 -21.69
CA LEU A 202 -9.17 -8.19 -22.83
C LEU A 202 -7.93 -8.29 -23.72
N ASP A 203 -8.17 -8.50 -25.02
CA ASP A 203 -7.13 -8.51 -26.05
C ASP A 203 -7.44 -7.42 -27.11
N ARG A 204 -6.42 -6.66 -27.48
CA ARG A 204 -6.51 -5.62 -28.54
C ARG A 204 -6.90 -6.16 -29.92
N HIS A 205 -6.83 -7.46 -30.12
CA HIS A 205 -7.17 -8.13 -31.38
C HIS A 205 -8.57 -8.77 -31.35
N PHE A 206 -9.37 -8.50 -30.33
CA PHE A 206 -10.74 -9.02 -30.26
C PHE A 206 -11.57 -8.54 -31.46
N ALA A 207 -12.31 -9.46 -32.05
CA ALA A 207 -13.39 -9.14 -32.96
C ALA A 207 -14.54 -8.41 -32.21
N PRO A 208 -15.40 -7.65 -32.90
CA PRO A 208 -16.51 -6.95 -32.26
C PRO A 208 -17.39 -7.86 -31.39
N GLU A 209 -17.64 -9.09 -31.82
CA GLU A 209 -18.43 -10.10 -31.08
C GLU A 209 -17.70 -10.55 -29.80
N GLU A 210 -16.36 -10.64 -29.82
CA GLU A 210 -15.55 -10.98 -28.64
C GLU A 210 -15.52 -9.83 -27.63
N ILE A 211 -15.53 -8.58 -28.10
CA ILE A 211 -15.66 -7.40 -27.24
C ILE A 211 -17.00 -7.40 -26.53
N LEU A 212 -18.11 -7.66 -27.24
CA LEU A 212 -19.44 -7.76 -26.66
C LEU A 212 -19.53 -8.91 -25.65
N ALA A 213 -18.94 -10.06 -25.98
CA ALA A 213 -18.85 -11.19 -25.07
C ALA A 213 -18.05 -10.83 -23.82
N TYR A 214 -16.91 -10.15 -23.95
CA TYR A 214 -16.13 -9.65 -22.82
C TYR A 214 -16.94 -8.70 -21.93
N GLN A 215 -17.62 -7.72 -22.52
CA GLN A 215 -18.42 -6.74 -21.78
C GLN A 215 -19.58 -7.37 -20.99
N SER A 216 -20.06 -8.54 -21.38
CA SER A 216 -21.12 -9.24 -20.66
C SER A 216 -20.74 -9.67 -19.24
N HIS A 217 -19.42 -9.65 -18.89
CA HIS A 217 -19.00 -9.95 -17.51
C HIS A 217 -19.61 -9.00 -16.48
N VAL A 218 -19.87 -7.73 -16.86
CA VAL A 218 -20.51 -6.76 -15.96
C VAL A 218 -21.91 -7.26 -15.57
N THR A 219 -22.72 -7.68 -16.56
CA THR A 219 -24.06 -8.24 -16.32
C THR A 219 -24.00 -9.50 -15.45
N PHE A 220 -23.02 -10.38 -15.70
CA PHE A 220 -22.84 -11.58 -14.87
C PHE A 220 -22.36 -11.26 -13.45
N SER A 221 -21.50 -10.23 -13.28
CA SER A 221 -21.08 -9.76 -11.95
C SER A 221 -22.26 -9.19 -11.17
N VAL A 222 -23.11 -8.39 -11.80
CA VAL A 222 -24.34 -7.86 -11.20
C VAL A 222 -25.26 -9.00 -10.78
N ALA A 223 -25.55 -9.96 -11.66
CA ALA A 223 -26.38 -11.12 -11.33
C ALA A 223 -25.79 -11.97 -10.19
N ALA A 224 -24.48 -12.08 -10.10
CA ALA A 224 -23.82 -12.73 -8.98
C ALA A 224 -24.02 -11.95 -7.68
N ALA A 225 -23.86 -10.63 -7.71
CA ALA A 225 -24.07 -9.74 -6.55
C ALA A 225 -25.53 -9.78 -6.04
N GLU A 226 -26.50 -9.82 -6.94
CA GLU A 226 -27.92 -9.99 -6.60
C GLU A 226 -28.19 -11.34 -5.92
N ARG A 227 -27.61 -12.43 -6.44
CA ARG A 227 -27.72 -13.76 -5.81
C ARG A 227 -27.06 -13.83 -4.44
N MET A 228 -26.01 -13.05 -4.22
CA MET A 228 -25.34 -12.89 -2.93
C MET A 228 -26.11 -11.96 -1.98
N GLU A 229 -27.22 -11.37 -2.40
CA GLU A 229 -28.01 -10.40 -1.63
C GLU A 229 -27.18 -9.24 -1.10
N LEU A 230 -26.29 -8.71 -1.95
CA LEU A 230 -25.45 -7.56 -1.60
C LEU A 230 -26.23 -6.25 -1.59
N SER A 231 -25.68 -5.23 -0.93
CA SER A 231 -26.35 -3.92 -0.82
C SER A 231 -26.55 -3.26 -2.19
N PRO A 232 -27.58 -2.41 -2.35
CA PRO A 232 -27.79 -1.65 -3.59
C PRO A 232 -26.55 -0.80 -3.97
N ALA A 233 -25.80 -0.31 -2.99
CA ALA A 233 -24.58 0.46 -3.24
C ALA A 233 -23.48 -0.40 -3.88
N VAL A 234 -23.28 -1.62 -3.40
CA VAL A 234 -22.33 -2.59 -3.98
C VAL A 234 -22.76 -2.96 -5.41
N ILE A 235 -24.04 -3.30 -5.62
CA ILE A 235 -24.56 -3.65 -6.94
C ILE A 235 -24.38 -2.48 -7.92
N ALA A 236 -24.66 -1.25 -7.50
CA ALA A 236 -24.46 -0.07 -8.33
C ALA A 236 -22.98 0.16 -8.68
N GLY A 237 -22.06 -0.03 -7.72
CA GLY A 237 -20.61 0.05 -7.95
C GLY A 237 -20.14 -0.99 -8.98
N ILE A 238 -20.62 -2.22 -8.89
CA ILE A 238 -20.31 -3.29 -9.85
C ILE A 238 -20.90 -2.97 -11.25
N ALA A 239 -22.09 -2.40 -11.32
CA ALA A 239 -22.72 -2.10 -12.61
C ALA A 239 -22.07 -0.95 -13.39
N GLN A 240 -21.29 -0.11 -12.72
CA GLN A 240 -20.71 1.12 -13.28
C GLN A 240 -19.21 1.03 -13.58
N HIS A 241 -18.59 -0.12 -13.33
CA HIS A 241 -17.14 -0.29 -13.56
C HIS A 241 -16.79 -0.41 -15.04
#